data_2d171356067865fa99aee3ddecc656e9
#
_entry.id   2d171356067865fa99aee3ddecc656e9
#
_cell.length_a   1.000
_cell.length_b   1.000
_cell.length_c   1.000
_cell.angle_alpha   90.00
_cell.angle_beta   90.00
_cell.angle_gamma   90.00
#
_symmetry.space_group_name_H-M   'P 1'
#
loop_
_entity.id
_entity.type
_entity.pdbx_description
1 polymer ?
#
loop_
_entity_poly.entity_id
_entity_poly.type
_entity_poly.pdbx_seq_one_letter_code
_entity_poly.pdbx_strand_id
1 'polypeptide(L)'
;MNADEWFAPQSLSKMVDIACDTAADIVLPTVSLDRYDAHRERHSRVLDAAHISIDSKSSMVAGLPQLILGGLVAQTSGVMYSRPLFEACLSRGKAYRTVEFMAYALSQARFVSGCGDACFHAVAPKLTDAFDPTMYARISDDTRALDELADSLSEADSGGRLKLASQKFYFAGLVACIENLCLSPHGVSSIERSARMRDMLEAPRTRQMVAALKDNHRGLGLLFGPIASAKPARCVMCTHLAAFLNRTGAKTA
;
A
#
# COMPACT_ATOMS: atom_id res chain seq x y z
N MET A 1 -16.57 -6.26 -4.57
CA MET A 1 -16.31 -5.76 -5.95
C MET A 1 -17.21 -4.56 -6.15
N ASN A 2 -16.64 -3.43 -6.53
CA ASN A 2 -17.39 -2.21 -6.79
C ASN A 2 -17.96 -2.23 -8.23
N ALA A 3 -18.86 -1.30 -8.56
CA ALA A 3 -19.50 -1.26 -9.88
C ALA A 3 -18.52 -0.95 -11.04
N ASP A 4 -17.36 -0.40 -10.72
CA ASP A 4 -16.28 -0.03 -11.63
C ASP A 4 -15.08 -0.99 -11.59
N GLU A 5 -15.27 -2.18 -11.01
CA GLU A 5 -14.29 -3.24 -10.92
C GLU A 5 -14.75 -4.47 -11.71
N TRP A 6 -13.83 -5.13 -12.42
CA TRP A 6 -14.17 -6.33 -13.20
C TRP A 6 -12.96 -7.26 -13.38
N PHE A 7 -13.24 -8.52 -13.61
CA PHE A 7 -12.23 -9.48 -14.05
C PHE A 7 -12.12 -9.50 -15.57
N ALA A 8 -10.91 -9.63 -16.09
CA ALA A 8 -10.72 -9.99 -17.49
C ALA A 8 -11.31 -11.41 -17.76
N PRO A 9 -11.71 -11.70 -18.99
CA PRO A 9 -12.24 -13.03 -19.34
C PRO A 9 -11.31 -14.15 -18.88
N GLN A 10 -11.89 -15.24 -18.38
CA GLN A 10 -11.20 -16.46 -17.89
C GLN A 10 -10.32 -16.25 -16.63
N SER A 11 -10.21 -15.03 -16.07
CA SER A 11 -9.38 -14.81 -14.88
C SER A 11 -9.82 -15.63 -13.68
N LEU A 12 -11.13 -15.75 -13.45
CA LEU A 12 -11.64 -16.54 -12.32
C LEU A 12 -11.35 -18.05 -12.49
N SER A 13 -11.50 -18.62 -13.70
CA SER A 13 -11.17 -20.03 -13.93
C SER A 13 -9.69 -20.31 -13.69
N LYS A 14 -8.80 -19.44 -14.20
CA LYS A 14 -7.35 -19.56 -13.97
C LYS A 14 -6.98 -19.49 -12.49
N MET A 15 -7.63 -18.62 -11.73
CA MET A 15 -7.42 -18.53 -10.27
C MET A 15 -7.90 -19.78 -9.55
N VAL A 16 -9.04 -20.36 -9.98
CA VAL A 16 -9.55 -21.65 -9.43
C VAL A 16 -8.58 -22.78 -9.75
N ASP A 17 -8.07 -22.86 -10.99
CA ASP A 17 -7.10 -23.89 -11.39
C ASP A 17 -5.86 -23.80 -10.49
N ILE A 18 -5.28 -22.61 -10.31
CA ILE A 18 -4.13 -22.41 -9.41
C ILE A 18 -4.48 -22.78 -7.97
N ALA A 19 -5.66 -22.39 -7.46
CA ALA A 19 -6.07 -22.74 -6.11
C ALA A 19 -6.15 -24.27 -5.91
N CYS A 20 -6.65 -25.00 -6.91
CA CYS A 20 -6.74 -26.45 -6.89
C CYS A 20 -5.36 -27.13 -6.99
N ASP A 21 -4.51 -26.64 -7.91
CA ASP A 21 -3.20 -27.24 -8.17
C ASP A 21 -2.21 -27.01 -7.02
N THR A 22 -2.29 -25.87 -6.34
CA THR A 22 -1.35 -25.49 -5.28
C THR A 22 -1.92 -25.65 -3.87
N ALA A 23 -3.21 -25.96 -3.73
CA ALA A 23 -3.95 -25.90 -2.47
C ALA A 23 -3.80 -24.55 -1.75
N ALA A 24 -3.73 -23.45 -2.51
CA ALA A 24 -3.51 -22.12 -1.98
C ALA A 24 -4.69 -21.64 -1.12
N ASP A 25 -4.36 -21.08 0.05
CA ASP A 25 -5.33 -20.41 0.91
C ASP A 25 -5.68 -19.01 0.37
N ILE A 26 -4.74 -18.38 -0.38
CA ILE A 26 -4.92 -17.09 -1.03
C ILE A 26 -4.39 -17.17 -2.47
N VAL A 27 -5.20 -16.75 -3.45
CA VAL A 27 -4.74 -16.54 -4.83
C VAL A 27 -4.88 -15.06 -5.18
N LEU A 28 -3.76 -14.46 -5.56
CA LEU A 28 -3.64 -13.05 -5.91
C LEU A 28 -3.66 -12.89 -7.43
N PRO A 29 -4.60 -12.16 -8.04
CA PRO A 29 -4.53 -11.82 -9.45
C PRO A 29 -3.50 -10.72 -9.69
N THR A 30 -3.02 -10.58 -10.91
CA THR A 30 -2.44 -9.33 -11.37
C THR A 30 -3.52 -8.26 -11.41
N VAL A 31 -3.26 -7.09 -10.84
CA VAL A 31 -4.24 -5.99 -10.76
C VAL A 31 -3.84 -4.85 -11.67
N SER A 32 -4.75 -4.47 -12.58
CA SER A 32 -4.63 -3.23 -13.37
C SER A 32 -5.36 -2.12 -12.65
N LEU A 33 -4.62 -1.17 -12.09
CA LEU A 33 -5.18 0.05 -11.52
C LEU A 33 -5.33 1.09 -12.61
N ASP A 34 -6.55 1.31 -13.06
CA ASP A 34 -6.87 2.23 -14.14
C ASP A 34 -7.21 3.60 -13.60
N ARG A 35 -6.56 4.62 -14.13
CA ARG A 35 -6.82 6.01 -13.83
C ARG A 35 -7.19 6.74 -15.11
N TYR A 36 -8.24 7.55 -15.07
CA TYR A 36 -8.65 8.39 -16.18
C TYR A 36 -8.29 9.84 -15.87
N ASP A 37 -7.62 10.51 -16.79
CA ASP A 37 -7.31 11.93 -16.68
C ASP A 37 -8.50 12.83 -17.07
N ALA A 38 -8.28 14.15 -17.13
CA ALA A 38 -9.30 15.12 -17.53
C ALA A 38 -9.75 14.96 -19.00
N HIS A 39 -8.93 14.37 -19.86
CA HIS A 39 -9.21 14.09 -21.26
C HIS A 39 -9.82 12.69 -21.46
N ARG A 40 -10.09 11.96 -20.37
CA ARG A 40 -10.56 10.56 -20.34
C ARG A 40 -9.54 9.57 -20.93
N GLU A 41 -8.28 9.95 -21.01
CA GLU A 41 -7.22 9.01 -21.34
C GLU A 41 -6.95 8.07 -20.17
N ARG A 42 -6.83 6.79 -20.50
CA ARG A 42 -6.59 5.72 -19.50
C ARG A 42 -5.10 5.57 -19.25
N HIS A 43 -4.71 5.69 -18.01
CA HIS A 43 -3.37 5.38 -17.51
C HIS A 43 -3.48 4.19 -16.57
N SER A 44 -2.80 3.10 -16.88
CA SER A 44 -2.86 1.88 -16.06
C SER A 44 -1.53 1.65 -15.35
N ARG A 45 -1.61 1.34 -14.05
CA ARG A 45 -0.50 0.80 -13.27
C ARG A 45 -0.79 -0.66 -12.99
N VAL A 46 0.15 -1.53 -13.33
CA VAL A 46 0.01 -2.97 -13.09
C VAL A 46 0.67 -3.33 -11.75
N LEU A 47 -0.06 -4.02 -10.90
CA LEU A 47 0.43 -4.68 -9.70
C LEU A 47 0.57 -6.17 -10.05
N ASP A 48 1.79 -6.58 -10.36
CA ASP A 48 2.06 -7.94 -10.83
C ASP A 48 2.14 -8.93 -9.67
N ALA A 49 1.39 -10.02 -9.77
CA ALA A 49 1.39 -11.13 -8.82
C ALA A 49 2.06 -12.41 -9.37
N ALA A 50 2.52 -12.43 -10.63
CA ALA A 50 2.98 -13.62 -11.32
C ALA A 50 4.09 -14.41 -10.57
N HIS A 51 4.90 -13.72 -9.80
CA HIS A 51 6.06 -14.31 -9.13
C HIS A 51 5.80 -14.64 -7.65
N ILE A 52 4.57 -14.51 -7.19
CA ILE A 52 4.23 -14.79 -5.79
C ILE A 52 3.97 -16.28 -5.62
N SER A 53 4.84 -16.92 -4.83
CA SER A 53 4.66 -18.31 -4.39
C SER A 53 5.17 -18.41 -2.95
N ILE A 54 4.26 -18.58 -2.03
CA ILE A 54 4.54 -18.62 -0.59
C ILE A 54 3.98 -19.93 -0.06
N ASP A 55 4.86 -20.80 0.43
CA ASP A 55 4.56 -22.16 0.92
C ASP A 55 5.19 -22.44 2.31
N SER A 56 5.92 -21.46 2.83
CA SER A 56 6.66 -21.59 4.08
C SER A 56 6.87 -20.21 4.73
N LYS A 57 7.25 -20.18 6.01
CA LYS A 57 7.65 -18.94 6.68
C LYS A 57 8.82 -18.25 5.98
N SER A 58 9.75 -19.00 5.43
CA SER A 58 10.92 -18.47 4.71
C SER A 58 10.51 -17.79 3.40
N SER A 59 9.66 -18.43 2.59
CA SER A 59 9.12 -17.85 1.37
C SER A 59 8.17 -16.67 1.67
N MET A 60 7.47 -16.68 2.80
CA MET A 60 6.67 -15.55 3.28
C MET A 60 7.57 -14.32 3.51
N VAL A 61 8.66 -14.47 4.24
CA VAL A 61 9.64 -13.39 4.48
C VAL A 61 10.26 -12.89 3.18
N ALA A 62 10.47 -13.76 2.19
CA ALA A 62 11.01 -13.37 0.89
C ALA A 62 9.98 -12.63 0.02
N GLY A 63 8.71 -13.05 0.00
CA GLY A 63 7.66 -12.55 -0.87
C GLY A 63 6.91 -11.33 -0.33
N LEU A 64 6.68 -11.25 0.99
CA LEU A 64 5.93 -10.15 1.59
C LEU A 64 6.45 -8.74 1.29
N PRO A 65 7.77 -8.47 1.27
CA PRO A 65 8.26 -7.14 0.89
C PRO A 65 7.79 -6.71 -0.51
N GLN A 66 7.70 -7.63 -1.46
CA GLN A 66 7.18 -7.35 -2.80
C GLN A 66 5.67 -7.06 -2.77
N LEU A 67 4.89 -7.84 -2.01
CA LEU A 67 3.46 -7.59 -1.82
C LEU A 67 3.20 -6.21 -1.19
N ILE A 68 3.97 -5.85 -0.16
CA ILE A 68 3.84 -4.57 0.55
C ILE A 68 4.22 -3.40 -0.37
N LEU A 69 5.41 -3.45 -0.96
CA LEU A 69 5.95 -2.36 -1.78
C LEU A 69 5.29 -2.28 -3.17
N GLY A 70 4.83 -3.41 -3.69
CA GLY A 70 4.03 -3.48 -4.92
C GLY A 70 2.63 -2.91 -4.75
N GLY A 71 2.11 -2.83 -3.52
CA GLY A 71 0.77 -2.33 -3.21
C GLY A 71 -0.31 -3.40 -3.22
N LEU A 72 0.04 -4.68 -3.41
CA LEU A 72 -0.93 -5.78 -3.41
C LEU A 72 -1.58 -6.00 -2.04
N VAL A 73 -0.88 -5.68 -0.93
CA VAL A 73 -1.47 -5.74 0.42
C VAL A 73 -2.62 -4.75 0.63
N ALA A 74 -2.68 -3.68 -0.17
CA ALA A 74 -3.75 -2.71 -0.13
C ALA A 74 -4.92 -3.07 -1.06
N GLN A 75 -4.85 -4.23 -1.73
CA GLN A 75 -5.86 -4.70 -2.67
C GLN A 75 -6.49 -5.99 -2.15
N THR A 76 -7.74 -5.90 -1.69
CA THR A 76 -8.53 -7.07 -1.25
C THR A 76 -9.61 -7.45 -2.26
N SER A 77 -10.01 -6.52 -3.12
CA SER A 77 -10.93 -6.81 -4.23
C SER A 77 -10.24 -7.69 -5.27
N GLY A 78 -10.98 -8.66 -5.78
CA GLY A 78 -10.46 -9.58 -6.79
C GLY A 78 -9.58 -10.73 -6.24
N VAL A 79 -9.21 -10.70 -4.97
CA VAL A 79 -8.44 -11.77 -4.33
C VAL A 79 -9.35 -12.96 -4.00
N MET A 80 -8.87 -14.17 -4.28
CA MET A 80 -9.56 -15.41 -3.89
C MET A 80 -8.99 -15.92 -2.57
N TYR A 81 -9.89 -16.30 -1.66
CA TYR A 81 -9.55 -16.89 -0.36
C TYR A 81 -10.16 -18.26 -0.22
N SER A 82 -9.45 -19.18 0.41
CA SER A 82 -10.06 -20.43 0.83
C SER A 82 -11.18 -20.15 1.84
N ARG A 83 -12.28 -20.92 1.77
CA ARG A 83 -13.43 -20.71 2.66
C ARG A 83 -13.05 -20.76 4.15
N PRO A 84 -12.24 -21.76 4.62
CA PRO A 84 -11.85 -21.81 6.02
C PRO A 84 -11.05 -20.57 6.48
N LEU A 85 -10.13 -20.07 5.64
CA LEU A 85 -9.37 -18.87 5.94
C LEU A 85 -10.28 -17.64 6.03
N PHE A 86 -11.20 -17.49 5.07
CA PHE A 86 -12.11 -16.35 5.04
C PHE A 86 -13.04 -16.34 6.26
N GLU A 87 -13.61 -17.48 6.62
CA GLU A 87 -14.45 -17.64 7.81
C GLU A 87 -13.67 -17.33 9.10
N ALA A 88 -12.41 -17.78 9.20
CA ALA A 88 -11.53 -17.45 10.32
C ALA A 88 -11.25 -15.94 10.39
N CYS A 89 -11.08 -15.26 9.26
CA CYS A 89 -10.94 -13.81 9.22
C CYS A 89 -12.21 -13.10 9.72
N LEU A 90 -13.38 -13.53 9.28
CA LEU A 90 -14.67 -12.91 9.65
C LEU A 90 -15.03 -13.15 11.13
N SER A 91 -14.66 -14.30 11.71
CA SER A 91 -15.01 -14.68 13.09
C SER A 91 -14.43 -13.76 14.15
N ARG A 92 -13.42 -12.94 13.83
CA ARG A 92 -12.86 -11.93 14.75
C ARG A 92 -13.81 -10.77 15.06
N GLY A 93 -14.95 -10.66 14.37
CA GLY A 93 -16.00 -9.67 14.68
C GLY A 93 -15.60 -8.20 14.48
N LYS A 94 -14.48 -7.94 13.83
CA LYS A 94 -14.01 -6.58 13.51
C LYS A 94 -14.34 -6.23 12.06
N ALA A 95 -14.78 -5.00 11.82
CA ALA A 95 -14.80 -4.43 10.49
C ALA A 95 -13.35 -4.11 10.09
N TYR A 96 -12.72 -5.03 9.36
CA TYR A 96 -11.35 -4.84 8.92
C TYR A 96 -11.27 -3.82 7.78
N ARG A 97 -10.26 -2.98 7.86
CA ARG A 97 -9.80 -2.24 6.70
C ARG A 97 -8.97 -3.15 5.79
N THR A 98 -8.81 -2.74 4.54
CA THR A 98 -8.19 -3.55 3.49
C THR A 98 -6.82 -4.12 3.89
N VAL A 99 -5.89 -3.27 4.34
CA VAL A 99 -4.54 -3.70 4.71
C VAL A 99 -4.56 -4.56 5.97
N GLU A 100 -5.36 -4.20 6.97
CA GLU A 100 -5.51 -4.96 8.22
C GLU A 100 -6.06 -6.37 7.95
N PHE A 101 -7.08 -6.47 7.07
CA PHE A 101 -7.63 -7.76 6.65
C PHE A 101 -6.57 -8.61 5.94
N MET A 102 -5.88 -8.03 4.96
CA MET A 102 -4.85 -8.75 4.20
C MET A 102 -3.69 -9.19 5.09
N ALA A 103 -3.20 -8.32 5.98
CA ALA A 103 -2.13 -8.66 6.92
C ALA A 103 -2.54 -9.84 7.81
N TYR A 104 -3.77 -9.83 8.33
CA TYR A 104 -4.27 -10.93 9.13
C TYR A 104 -4.44 -12.20 8.28
N ALA A 105 -5.04 -12.13 7.10
CA ALA A 105 -5.19 -13.29 6.22
C ALA A 105 -3.84 -13.91 5.88
N LEU A 106 -2.83 -13.09 5.56
CA LEU A 106 -1.46 -13.55 5.31
C LEU A 106 -0.82 -14.21 6.55
N SER A 107 -1.10 -13.72 7.76
CA SER A 107 -0.58 -14.34 8.99
C SER A 107 -1.16 -15.75 9.25
N GLN A 108 -2.33 -16.04 8.71
CA GLN A 108 -3.03 -17.33 8.89
C GLN A 108 -2.86 -18.28 7.68
N ALA A 109 -2.53 -17.75 6.51
CA ALA A 109 -2.38 -18.52 5.29
C ALA A 109 -1.14 -19.43 5.35
N ARG A 110 -1.26 -20.65 4.87
CA ARG A 110 -0.15 -21.60 4.68
C ARG A 110 0.44 -21.46 3.28
N PHE A 111 -0.43 -21.28 2.29
CA PHE A 111 -0.06 -21.18 0.89
C PHE A 111 -0.67 -19.94 0.25
N VAL A 112 0.17 -19.13 -0.39
CA VAL A 112 -0.26 -17.97 -1.18
C VAL A 112 0.34 -18.07 -2.56
N SER A 113 -0.50 -18.05 -3.58
CA SER A 113 -0.07 -18.12 -4.98
C SER A 113 -0.51 -16.88 -5.74
N GLY A 114 0.35 -16.41 -6.63
CA GLY A 114 0.00 -15.39 -7.60
C GLY A 114 -0.48 -16.01 -8.90
N CYS A 115 -1.42 -15.35 -9.56
CA CYS A 115 -1.91 -15.72 -10.87
C CYS A 115 -1.62 -14.59 -11.87
N GLY A 116 -0.46 -14.68 -12.56
CA GLY A 116 -0.04 -13.67 -13.53
C GLY A 116 -0.98 -13.55 -14.73
N ASP A 117 -1.62 -14.65 -15.10
CA ASP A 117 -2.55 -14.72 -16.22
C ASP A 117 -3.97 -14.27 -15.89
N ALA A 118 -4.32 -14.09 -14.61
CA ALA A 118 -5.57 -13.51 -14.17
C ALA A 118 -5.42 -12.02 -13.98
N CYS A 119 -6.28 -11.24 -14.63
CA CYS A 119 -6.27 -9.78 -14.47
C CYS A 119 -7.57 -9.30 -13.82
N PHE A 120 -7.40 -8.55 -12.75
CA PHE A 120 -8.47 -7.80 -12.10
C PHE A 120 -8.29 -6.31 -12.38
N HIS A 121 -9.31 -5.68 -12.92
CA HIS A 121 -9.32 -4.25 -13.20
C HIS A 121 -10.01 -3.51 -12.06
N ALA A 122 -9.32 -2.54 -11.49
CA ALA A 122 -9.85 -1.63 -10.50
C ALA A 122 -9.60 -0.19 -10.95
N VAL A 123 -10.59 0.66 -10.77
CA VAL A 123 -10.42 2.09 -11.04
C VAL A 123 -9.79 2.73 -9.81
N ALA A 124 -8.60 3.31 -9.99
CA ALA A 124 -7.96 4.05 -8.92
C ALA A 124 -8.87 5.21 -8.48
N PRO A 125 -9.12 5.38 -7.18
CA PRO A 125 -9.94 6.48 -6.70
C PRO A 125 -9.36 7.78 -7.23
N LYS A 126 -10.23 8.64 -7.78
CA LYS A 126 -9.83 10.03 -8.06
C LYS A 126 -9.29 10.59 -6.77
N LEU A 127 -8.15 11.29 -6.85
CA LEU A 127 -7.75 12.17 -5.77
C LEU A 127 -8.98 13.03 -5.49
N THR A 128 -9.62 12.79 -4.36
CA THR A 128 -10.84 13.51 -4.00
C THR A 128 -10.50 14.99 -3.99
N ASP A 129 -11.33 15.82 -4.63
CA ASP A 129 -11.17 17.27 -4.62
C ASP A 129 -11.27 17.84 -3.19
N ALA A 130 -11.60 17.01 -2.20
CA ALA A 130 -11.73 17.37 -0.81
C ALA A 130 -10.58 16.80 0.04
N PHE A 131 -10.13 17.57 1.01
CA PHE A 131 -9.21 17.12 2.04
C PHE A 131 -9.84 16.00 2.88
N ASP A 132 -9.12 14.87 3.02
CA ASP A 132 -9.50 13.76 3.87
C ASP A 132 -8.77 13.82 5.22
N PRO A 133 -9.44 14.24 6.31
CA PRO A 133 -8.81 14.36 7.63
C PRO A 133 -8.47 13.03 8.28
N THR A 134 -9.03 11.92 7.79
CA THR A 134 -8.86 10.58 8.38
C THR A 134 -7.69 9.80 7.78
N MET A 135 -7.12 10.28 6.68
CA MET A 135 -6.10 9.57 5.91
C MET A 135 -4.88 9.18 6.75
N TYR A 136 -4.39 10.09 7.58
CA TYR A 136 -3.21 9.83 8.43
C TYR A 136 -3.48 8.74 9.48
N ALA A 137 -4.66 8.75 10.11
CA ALA A 137 -5.04 7.71 11.05
C ALA A 137 -5.13 6.35 10.37
N ARG A 138 -5.73 6.28 9.17
CA ARG A 138 -5.81 5.04 8.39
C ARG A 138 -4.43 4.47 8.08
N ILE A 139 -3.50 5.30 7.58
CA ILE A 139 -2.15 4.86 7.23
C ILE A 139 -1.39 4.39 8.47
N SER A 140 -1.57 5.06 9.60
CA SER A 140 -0.96 4.65 10.87
C SER A 140 -1.44 3.27 11.33
N ASP A 141 -2.73 3.02 11.22
CA ASP A 141 -3.32 1.73 11.58
C ASP A 141 -2.93 0.62 10.59
N ASP A 142 -2.95 0.90 9.28
CA ASP A 142 -2.54 -0.04 8.25
C ASP A 142 -1.07 -0.46 8.45
N THR A 143 -0.22 0.50 8.78
CA THR A 143 1.20 0.20 9.05
C THR A 143 1.37 -0.60 10.33
N ARG A 144 0.56 -0.33 11.38
CA ARG A 144 0.58 -1.14 12.60
C ARG A 144 0.26 -2.60 12.31
N ALA A 145 -0.75 -2.87 11.47
CA ALA A 145 -1.09 -4.24 11.07
C ALA A 145 0.06 -4.93 10.32
N LEU A 146 0.79 -4.19 9.46
CA LEU A 146 1.99 -4.72 8.78
C LEU A 146 3.16 -4.95 9.75
N ASP A 147 3.31 -4.13 10.79
CA ASP A 147 4.33 -4.35 11.82
C ASP A 147 4.01 -5.59 12.66
N GLU A 148 2.74 -5.77 13.06
CA GLU A 148 2.30 -6.96 13.78
C GLU A 148 2.56 -8.24 12.95
N LEU A 149 2.30 -8.19 11.63
CA LEU A 149 2.66 -9.27 10.73
C LEU A 149 4.18 -9.50 10.67
N ALA A 150 4.97 -8.44 10.54
CA ALA A 150 6.44 -8.53 10.52
C ALA A 150 7.00 -9.09 11.83
N ASP A 151 6.44 -8.66 12.96
CA ASP A 151 6.86 -9.16 14.29
C ASP A 151 6.52 -10.66 14.47
N SER A 152 5.38 -11.13 13.94
CA SER A 152 5.01 -12.55 13.95
C SER A 152 5.95 -13.45 13.13
N LEU A 153 6.72 -12.87 12.21
CA LEU A 153 7.69 -13.54 11.34
C LEU A 153 9.14 -13.20 11.69
N SER A 154 9.38 -12.50 12.79
CA SER A 154 10.70 -11.95 13.16
C SER A 154 11.80 -13.03 13.30
N GLU A 155 11.47 -14.24 13.78
CA GLU A 155 12.40 -15.36 13.87
C GLU A 155 12.93 -15.81 12.49
N ALA A 156 12.08 -15.70 11.45
CA ALA A 156 12.46 -16.05 10.07
C ALA A 156 13.08 -14.88 9.32
N ASP A 157 12.83 -13.63 9.73
CA ASP A 157 13.33 -12.39 9.11
C ASP A 157 14.58 -11.84 9.81
N SER A 158 15.65 -12.61 9.83
CA SER A 158 16.93 -12.20 10.43
C SER A 158 17.52 -10.91 9.83
N GLY A 159 17.12 -10.54 8.63
CA GLY A 159 17.56 -9.32 7.92
C GLY A 159 16.67 -8.10 8.13
N GLY A 160 15.56 -8.21 8.85
CA GLY A 160 14.62 -7.10 9.09
C GLY A 160 13.95 -6.54 7.84
N ARG A 161 13.88 -7.35 6.76
CA ARG A 161 13.34 -6.92 5.45
C ARG A 161 11.87 -6.55 5.51
N LEU A 162 11.08 -7.27 6.31
CA LEU A 162 9.66 -6.99 6.50
C LEU A 162 9.46 -5.68 7.23
N LYS A 163 10.23 -5.45 8.29
CA LYS A 163 10.21 -4.17 9.01
C LYS A 163 10.59 -3.01 8.10
N LEU A 164 11.62 -3.18 7.29
CA LEU A 164 12.03 -2.16 6.31
C LEU A 164 10.93 -1.90 5.27
N ALA A 165 10.25 -2.95 4.77
CA ALA A 165 9.13 -2.80 3.83
C ALA A 165 7.95 -2.05 4.48
N SER A 166 7.60 -2.35 5.73
CA SER A 166 6.58 -1.63 6.49
C SER A 166 6.94 -0.15 6.68
N GLN A 167 8.22 0.18 6.97
CA GLN A 167 8.68 1.57 7.08
C GLN A 167 8.56 2.32 5.75
N LYS A 168 8.90 1.68 4.63
CA LYS A 168 8.72 2.27 3.29
C LYS A 168 7.25 2.46 2.94
N PHE A 169 6.38 1.52 3.31
CA PHE A 169 4.93 1.66 3.15
C PHE A 169 4.40 2.86 3.94
N TYR A 170 4.80 2.98 5.22
CA TYR A 170 4.44 4.15 6.02
C TYR A 170 4.93 5.45 5.41
N PHE A 171 6.17 5.48 4.93
CA PHE A 171 6.73 6.66 4.26
C PHE A 171 5.90 7.08 3.04
N ALA A 172 5.55 6.13 2.15
CA ALA A 172 4.71 6.41 0.99
C ALA A 172 3.32 6.94 1.41
N GLY A 173 2.73 6.36 2.44
CA GLY A 173 1.48 6.82 3.02
C GLY A 173 1.58 8.22 3.63
N LEU A 174 2.67 8.53 4.33
CA LEU A 174 2.91 9.87 4.89
C LEU A 174 3.06 10.92 3.79
N VAL A 175 3.76 10.59 2.69
CA VAL A 175 3.86 11.45 1.49
C VAL A 175 2.46 11.72 0.95
N ALA A 176 1.62 10.70 0.78
CA ALA A 176 0.25 10.86 0.31
C ALA A 176 -0.61 11.73 1.27
N CYS A 177 -0.40 11.64 2.60
CA CYS A 177 -1.04 12.54 3.57
C CYS A 177 -0.61 13.99 3.40
N ILE A 178 0.68 14.22 3.16
CA ILE A 178 1.22 15.57 2.92
C ILE A 178 0.65 16.14 1.61
N GLU A 179 0.57 15.33 0.56
CA GLU A 179 -0.06 15.71 -0.72
C GLU A 179 -1.54 16.04 -0.54
N ASN A 180 -2.30 15.20 0.14
CA ASN A 180 -3.70 15.45 0.49
C ASN A 180 -3.87 16.77 1.23
N LEU A 181 -2.96 17.09 2.16
CA LEU A 181 -2.99 18.32 2.95
C LEU A 181 -2.60 19.57 2.15
N CYS A 182 -1.72 19.43 1.16
CA CYS A 182 -1.16 20.55 0.41
C CYS A 182 -1.88 20.83 -0.93
N LEU A 183 -2.38 19.78 -1.59
CA LEU A 183 -2.86 19.84 -2.97
C LEU A 183 -4.38 19.79 -3.10
N SER A 184 -5.13 19.51 -2.02
CA SER A 184 -6.60 19.51 -2.06
C SER A 184 -7.14 20.91 -2.33
N PRO A 185 -7.98 21.11 -3.37
CA PRO A 185 -8.53 22.41 -3.77
C PRO A 185 -9.35 23.10 -2.66
N HIS A 186 -10.07 22.33 -1.87
CA HIS A 186 -10.85 22.77 -0.71
C HIS A 186 -10.13 22.42 0.60
N GLY A 187 -8.84 22.76 0.65
CA GLY A 187 -7.98 22.42 1.76
C GLY A 187 -8.20 23.26 3.01
N VAL A 188 -7.49 22.88 4.04
CA VAL A 188 -7.45 23.56 5.34
C VAL A 188 -6.69 24.89 5.25
N SER A 189 -6.90 25.78 6.23
CA SER A 189 -6.15 27.02 6.36
C SER A 189 -4.63 26.76 6.47
N SER A 190 -3.81 27.76 6.15
CA SER A 190 -2.34 27.64 6.26
C SER A 190 -1.88 27.35 7.69
N ILE A 191 -2.58 27.88 8.69
CA ILE A 191 -2.29 27.64 10.13
C ILE A 191 -2.59 26.18 10.48
N GLU A 192 -3.76 25.70 10.12
CA GLU A 192 -4.18 24.32 10.37
C GLU A 192 -3.30 23.32 9.62
N ARG A 193 -2.96 23.61 8.36
CA ARG A 193 -2.03 22.81 7.56
C ARG A 193 -0.69 22.65 8.26
N SER A 194 -0.12 23.76 8.75
CA SER A 194 1.15 23.74 9.46
C SER A 194 1.09 22.97 10.77
N ALA A 195 0.00 23.07 11.51
CA ALA A 195 -0.21 22.33 12.74
C ALA A 195 -0.30 20.83 12.47
N ARG A 196 -1.22 20.41 11.59
CA ARG A 196 -1.39 18.99 11.22
C ARG A 196 -0.10 18.37 10.65
N MET A 197 0.62 19.13 9.83
CA MET A 197 1.90 18.66 9.28
C MET A 197 2.94 18.48 10.38
N ARG A 198 3.03 19.39 11.34
CA ARG A 198 3.94 19.27 12.49
C ARG A 198 3.60 18.01 13.29
N ASP A 199 2.32 17.79 13.60
CA ASP A 199 1.87 16.60 14.35
C ASP A 199 2.29 15.30 13.65
N MET A 200 2.14 15.23 12.32
CA MET A 200 2.56 14.08 11.54
C MET A 200 4.09 13.90 11.53
N LEU A 201 4.85 14.98 11.37
CA LEU A 201 6.31 14.93 11.28
C LEU A 201 6.98 14.62 12.65
N GLU A 202 6.39 15.10 13.74
CA GLU A 202 6.89 14.91 15.10
C GLU A 202 6.39 13.62 15.74
N ALA A 203 5.45 12.91 15.11
CA ALA A 203 4.93 11.65 15.61
C ALA A 203 6.06 10.64 15.87
N PRO A 204 6.03 9.88 16.99
CA PRO A 204 7.06 8.89 17.31
C PRO A 204 7.29 7.89 16.17
N ARG A 205 6.21 7.49 15.50
CA ARG A 205 6.26 6.59 14.34
C ARG A 205 7.06 7.17 13.17
N THR A 206 6.86 8.45 12.85
CA THR A 206 7.60 9.14 11.79
C THR A 206 9.10 9.22 12.12
N ARG A 207 9.45 9.48 13.38
CA ARG A 207 10.85 9.49 13.83
C ARG A 207 11.50 8.12 13.73
N GLN A 208 10.79 7.05 14.11
CA GLN A 208 11.25 5.67 13.96
C GLN A 208 11.48 5.31 12.49
N MET A 209 10.54 5.66 11.62
CA MET A 209 10.65 5.46 10.18
C MET A 209 11.86 6.20 9.60
N VAL A 210 12.05 7.47 9.94
CA VAL A 210 13.21 8.26 9.48
C VAL A 210 14.52 7.61 9.92
N ALA A 211 14.61 7.15 11.18
CA ALA A 211 15.81 6.46 11.68
C ALA A 211 16.07 5.16 10.90
N ALA A 212 15.03 4.36 10.65
CA ALA A 212 15.15 3.10 9.93
C ALA A 212 15.52 3.27 8.44
N LEU A 213 15.06 4.36 7.80
CA LEU A 213 15.28 4.62 6.39
C LEU A 213 16.52 5.48 6.10
N LYS A 214 17.21 5.99 7.13
CA LYS A 214 18.35 6.91 6.98
C LYS A 214 19.42 6.38 6.02
N ASP A 215 19.78 5.12 6.15
CA ASP A 215 20.82 4.49 5.32
C ASP A 215 20.26 3.90 4.01
N ASN A 216 18.93 3.82 3.89
CA ASN A 216 18.21 3.25 2.75
C ASN A 216 17.31 4.28 2.05
N HIS A 217 17.64 5.57 2.15
CA HIS A 217 16.77 6.64 1.62
C HIS A 217 16.90 6.90 0.12
N ARG A 218 17.87 6.29 -0.54
CA ARG A 218 18.03 6.43 -2.00
C ARG A 218 16.78 5.95 -2.72
N GLY A 219 16.22 6.78 -3.59
CA GLY A 219 14.98 6.49 -4.33
C GLY A 219 13.67 6.80 -3.58
N LEU A 220 13.71 7.36 -2.36
CA LEU A 220 12.49 7.80 -1.65
C LEU A 220 11.94 9.15 -2.12
N GLY A 221 12.63 9.84 -3.04
CA GLY A 221 12.16 11.08 -3.64
C GLY A 221 12.42 12.34 -2.79
N LEU A 222 11.92 13.48 -3.29
CA LEU A 222 12.23 14.82 -2.80
C LEU A 222 11.74 15.10 -1.37
N LEU A 223 10.75 14.36 -0.88
CA LEU A 223 10.12 14.63 0.42
C LEU A 223 10.87 14.01 1.61
N PHE A 224 11.76 13.03 1.38
CA PHE A 224 12.45 12.39 2.50
C PHE A 224 13.26 13.38 3.37
N GLY A 225 14.08 14.23 2.76
CA GLY A 225 14.88 15.22 3.50
C GLY A 225 14.05 16.20 4.34
N PRO A 226 13.04 16.85 3.77
CA PRO A 226 12.09 17.68 4.50
C PRO A 226 11.38 16.97 5.66
N ILE A 227 10.93 15.72 5.46
CA ILE A 227 10.30 14.90 6.50
C ILE A 227 11.31 14.57 7.61
N ALA A 228 12.50 14.12 7.24
CA ALA A 228 13.57 13.79 8.17
C ALA A 228 14.01 14.98 9.04
N SER A 229 13.96 16.18 8.48
CA SER A 229 14.28 17.42 9.20
C SER A 229 13.10 18.04 9.95
N ALA A 230 11.91 17.39 9.91
CA ALA A 230 10.67 17.87 10.53
C ALA A 230 10.35 19.34 10.21
N LYS A 231 10.53 19.76 8.95
CA LYS A 231 10.31 21.15 8.51
C LYS A 231 9.05 21.30 7.65
N PRO A 232 7.88 21.67 8.21
CA PRO A 232 6.62 21.78 7.48
C PRO A 232 6.71 22.65 6.22
N ALA A 233 7.32 23.82 6.31
CA ALA A 233 7.46 24.74 5.17
C ALA A 233 8.23 24.11 3.99
N ARG A 234 9.26 23.31 4.27
CA ARG A 234 10.01 22.60 3.22
C ARG A 234 9.18 21.46 2.62
N CYS A 235 8.38 20.77 3.42
CA CYS A 235 7.45 19.75 2.91
C CYS A 235 6.45 20.37 1.94
N VAL A 236 5.82 21.50 2.29
CA VAL A 236 4.89 22.23 1.40
C VAL A 236 5.59 22.62 0.08
N MET A 237 6.77 23.22 0.16
CA MET A 237 7.52 23.63 -1.03
C MET A 237 7.86 22.45 -1.93
N CYS A 238 8.38 21.35 -1.37
CA CYS A 238 8.75 20.16 -2.15
C CYS A 238 7.53 19.47 -2.75
N THR A 239 6.38 19.45 -2.05
CA THR A 239 5.13 18.89 -2.58
C THR A 239 4.64 19.67 -3.80
N HIS A 240 4.62 21.01 -3.73
CA HIS A 240 4.23 21.81 -4.89
C HIS A 240 5.22 21.69 -6.05
N LEU A 241 6.52 21.62 -5.76
CA LEU A 241 7.54 21.40 -6.78
C LEU A 241 7.37 20.04 -7.47
N ALA A 242 7.15 18.96 -6.70
CA ALA A 242 6.90 17.63 -7.25
C ALA A 242 5.63 17.62 -8.13
N ALA A 243 4.55 18.24 -7.67
CA ALA A 243 3.32 18.36 -8.44
C ALA A 243 3.50 19.15 -9.74
N PHE A 244 4.30 20.19 -9.73
CA PHE A 244 4.65 20.96 -10.94
C PHE A 244 5.47 20.11 -11.93
N LEU A 245 6.53 19.44 -11.46
CA LEU A 245 7.37 18.58 -12.32
C LEU A 245 6.56 17.43 -12.95
N ASN A 246 5.66 16.81 -12.19
CA ASN A 246 4.78 15.76 -12.71
C ASN A 246 3.83 16.28 -13.81
N ARG A 247 3.36 17.54 -13.72
CA ARG A 247 2.51 18.16 -14.76
C ARG A 247 3.29 18.49 -16.03
N THR A 248 4.56 18.84 -15.91
CA THR A 248 5.43 19.21 -17.05
C THR A 248 6.09 18.02 -17.72
N GLY A 249 5.84 16.79 -17.26
CA GLY A 249 6.43 15.57 -17.81
C GLY A 249 7.94 15.43 -17.55
N ALA A 250 8.53 16.28 -16.72
CA ALA A 250 9.91 16.16 -16.29
C ALA A 250 10.02 14.95 -15.35
N LYS A 251 10.61 13.86 -15.85
CA LYS A 251 10.88 12.67 -15.02
C LYS A 251 11.79 13.09 -13.86
N THR A 252 11.26 13.04 -12.64
CA THR A 252 12.09 13.08 -11.45
C THR A 252 12.82 11.75 -11.35
N ALA A 253 14.13 11.78 -11.62
CA ALA A 253 15.02 10.65 -11.43
C ALA A 253 15.20 10.32 -9.94
#